data_26190b39a2635f3d23ed6416b809a3eb
#
_entry.id   26190b39a2635f3d23ed6416b809a3eb
#
_cell.length_a   1.000
_cell.length_b   1.000
_cell.length_c   1.000
_cell.angle_alpha   90.00
_cell.angle_beta   90.00
_cell.angle_gamma   90.00
#
_symmetry.space_group_name_H-M   'P 1'
#
loop_
_entity.id
_entity.type
_entity.pdbx_description
1 polymer ?
#
loop_
_entity_poly.entity_id
_entity_poly.type
_entity_poly.pdbx_seq_one_letter_code
_entity_poly.pdbx_strand_id
1 'polypeptide(L)'
;MWDGIALHSSGGIANRKAPEIALIHLGAFVDIFGANIEEISPALIDDTITLYPRLGLKSAFQEALTEVVRKKPHTAIGTGLRDIGYRHIHGFSCPDICDMINAAPFES
;
A
#
# COMPACT_ATOMS: atom_id res chain seq x y z
N MET A 1 -18.86 2.88 -3.43
CA MET A 1 -18.10 1.95 -2.54
C MET A 1 -17.04 1.15 -3.30
N TRP A 2 -17.41 0.50 -4.41
CA TRP A 2 -16.46 -0.32 -5.19
C TRP A 2 -15.24 0.49 -5.68
N ASP A 3 -15.44 1.66 -6.30
CA ASP A 3 -14.35 2.53 -6.75
C ASP A 3 -13.44 3.00 -5.60
N GLY A 4 -14.02 3.25 -4.43
CA GLY A 4 -13.25 3.60 -3.24
C GLY A 4 -12.29 2.49 -2.84
N ILE A 5 -12.76 1.25 -2.82
CA ILE A 5 -11.94 0.08 -2.51
C ILE A 5 -10.91 -0.19 -3.61
N ALA A 6 -11.33 -0.16 -4.88
CA ALA A 6 -10.47 -0.44 -6.02
C ALA A 6 -9.34 0.59 -6.18
N LEU A 7 -9.60 1.86 -5.86
CA LEU A 7 -8.69 2.98 -6.08
C LEU A 7 -8.02 3.52 -4.81
N HIS A 8 -8.24 2.92 -3.63
CA HIS A 8 -7.72 3.46 -2.37
C HIS A 8 -6.20 3.64 -2.33
N SER A 9 -5.46 2.85 -3.09
CA SER A 9 -4.00 2.94 -3.21
C SER A 9 -3.52 3.73 -4.44
N SER A 10 -4.43 4.26 -5.27
CA SER A 10 -4.10 4.94 -6.54
C SER A 10 -3.90 6.43 -6.33
N GLY A 11 -2.75 6.85 -5.86
CA GLY A 11 -2.37 8.26 -5.75
C GLY A 11 -2.51 8.97 -7.10
N GLY A 12 -3.09 10.18 -7.09
CA GLY A 12 -3.33 10.98 -8.29
C GLY A 12 -4.62 10.64 -9.05
N ILE A 13 -5.19 9.45 -8.86
CA ILE A 13 -6.49 9.07 -9.43
C ILE A 13 -7.61 9.24 -8.41
N ALA A 14 -7.49 8.59 -7.24
CA ALA A 14 -8.51 8.59 -6.20
C ALA A 14 -8.89 10.02 -5.75
N ASN A 15 -7.91 10.87 -5.53
CA ASN A 15 -8.12 12.26 -5.08
C ASN A 15 -8.70 13.20 -6.15
N ARG A 16 -8.84 12.73 -7.40
CA ARG A 16 -9.52 13.45 -8.50
C ARG A 16 -10.91 12.90 -8.80
N LYS A 17 -11.33 11.87 -8.06
CA LYS A 17 -12.65 11.28 -8.11
C LYS A 17 -13.62 12.01 -7.16
N ALA A 18 -14.81 11.44 -6.97
CA ALA A 18 -15.80 11.94 -6.02
C ALA A 18 -15.22 12.05 -4.59
N PRO A 19 -15.67 12.99 -3.75
CA PRO A 19 -15.11 13.23 -2.42
C PRO A 19 -15.02 11.99 -1.53
N GLU A 20 -16.00 11.10 -1.57
CA GLU A 20 -16.00 9.86 -0.80
C GLU A 20 -14.88 8.90 -1.20
N ILE A 21 -14.50 8.86 -2.48
CA ILE A 21 -13.39 8.05 -3.00
C ILE A 21 -12.05 8.65 -2.56
N ALA A 22 -11.92 9.97 -2.66
CA ALA A 22 -10.75 10.69 -2.19
C ALA A 22 -10.54 10.52 -0.69
N LEU A 23 -11.60 10.57 0.12
CA LEU A 23 -11.54 10.38 1.57
C LEU A 23 -11.11 8.97 1.97
N ILE A 24 -11.57 7.93 1.27
CA ILE A 24 -11.12 6.55 1.51
C ILE A 24 -9.63 6.41 1.25
N HIS A 25 -9.13 6.97 0.15
CA HIS A 25 -7.71 6.97 -0.18
C HIS A 25 -6.87 7.72 0.87
N LEU A 26 -7.27 8.95 1.20
CA LEU A 26 -6.57 9.76 2.19
C LEU A 26 -6.56 9.09 3.57
N GLY A 27 -7.70 8.55 4.00
CA GLY A 27 -7.81 7.83 5.27
C GLY A 27 -6.92 6.60 5.34
N ALA A 28 -6.83 5.82 4.27
CA ALA A 28 -5.94 4.66 4.20
C ALA A 28 -4.46 5.07 4.30
N PHE A 29 -4.06 6.16 3.65
CA PHE A 29 -2.68 6.66 3.70
C PHE A 29 -2.33 7.27 5.05
N VAL A 30 -3.24 7.97 5.70
CA VAL A 30 -3.07 8.43 7.09
C VAL A 30 -2.88 7.23 8.02
N ASP A 31 -3.75 6.24 7.91
CA ASP A 31 -3.74 5.09 8.82
C ASP A 31 -2.48 4.23 8.67
N ILE A 32 -2.07 3.91 7.47
CA ILE A 32 -0.95 2.99 7.22
C ILE A 32 0.40 3.70 7.27
N PHE A 33 0.50 4.89 6.69
CA PHE A 33 1.78 5.60 6.52
C PHE A 33 1.91 6.86 7.38
N GLY A 34 0.84 7.32 8.03
CA GLY A 34 0.83 8.60 8.74
C GLY A 34 0.91 9.80 7.80
N ALA A 35 0.50 9.64 6.54
CA ALA A 35 0.58 10.72 5.55
C ALA A 35 -0.26 11.93 5.98
N ASN A 36 0.36 13.12 5.98
CA ASN A 36 -0.28 14.39 6.38
C ASN A 36 -0.90 14.37 7.80
N ILE A 37 -0.38 13.53 8.69
CA ILE A 37 -0.92 13.39 10.05
C ILE A 37 -0.85 14.70 10.84
N GLU A 38 0.08 15.57 10.48
CA GLU A 38 0.25 16.91 11.06
C GLU A 38 -0.94 17.85 10.80
N GLU A 39 -1.77 17.55 9.80
CA GLU A 39 -2.99 18.30 9.49
C GLU A 39 -4.17 17.90 10.39
N ILE A 40 -4.02 16.84 11.19
CA ILE A 40 -5.06 16.31 12.07
C ILE A 40 -4.72 16.70 13.51
N SER A 41 -5.73 17.16 14.28
CA SER A 41 -5.47 17.53 15.68
C SER A 41 -5.01 16.31 16.49
N PRO A 42 -3.98 16.46 17.36
CA PRO A 42 -3.53 15.37 18.23
C PRO A 42 -4.65 14.76 19.08
N ALA A 43 -5.56 15.61 19.59
CA ALA A 43 -6.70 15.14 20.40
C ALA A 43 -7.61 14.21 19.61
N LEU A 44 -7.89 14.51 18.33
CA LEU A 44 -8.70 13.65 17.46
C LEU A 44 -8.00 12.32 17.18
N ILE A 45 -6.69 12.34 17.00
CA ILE A 45 -5.88 11.12 16.81
C ILE A 45 -5.98 10.25 18.07
N ASP A 46 -5.77 10.82 19.26
CA ASP A 46 -5.82 10.10 20.53
C ASP A 46 -7.20 9.50 20.79
N ASP A 47 -8.26 10.26 20.55
CA ASP A 47 -9.65 9.79 20.68
C ASP A 47 -9.92 8.62 19.71
N THR A 48 -9.46 8.74 18.46
CA THR A 48 -9.64 7.72 17.44
C THR A 48 -8.91 6.43 17.82
N ILE A 49 -7.67 6.51 18.28
CA ILE A 49 -6.88 5.34 18.70
C ILE A 49 -7.47 4.70 19.95
N THR A 50 -8.07 5.49 20.84
CA THR A 50 -8.75 4.98 22.03
C THR A 50 -9.99 4.18 21.66
N LEU A 51 -10.81 4.68 20.71
CA LEU A 51 -12.01 4.01 20.22
C LEU A 51 -11.69 2.80 19.31
N TYR A 52 -10.63 2.91 18.52
CA TYR A 52 -10.21 1.91 17.54
C TYR A 52 -8.73 1.56 17.75
N PRO A 53 -8.40 0.73 18.73
CA PRO A 53 -7.03 0.34 19.04
C PRO A 53 -6.37 -0.36 17.86
N ARG A 54 -5.11 -0.04 17.60
CA ARG A 54 -4.37 -0.55 16.43
C ARG A 54 -3.93 -2.01 16.56
N LEU A 55 -3.91 -2.58 17.76
CA LEU A 55 -3.70 -4.03 18.03
C LEU A 55 -2.50 -4.66 17.29
N GLY A 56 -1.39 -3.92 17.17
CA GLY A 56 -0.20 -4.41 16.47
C GLY A 56 -0.32 -4.37 14.94
N LEU A 57 -1.15 -3.49 14.39
CA LEU A 57 -1.42 -3.39 12.95
C LEU A 57 -0.15 -3.34 12.09
N LYS A 58 0.90 -2.64 12.51
CA LYS A 58 2.14 -2.52 11.71
C LYS A 58 2.77 -3.87 11.38
N SER A 59 2.92 -4.73 12.37
CA SER A 59 3.49 -6.06 12.16
C SER A 59 2.50 -6.99 11.45
N ALA A 60 1.26 -7.03 11.91
CA ALA A 60 0.23 -7.88 11.33
C ALA A 60 -0.02 -7.58 9.84
N PHE A 61 0.00 -6.30 9.46
CA PHE A 61 -0.16 -5.89 8.07
C PHE A 61 1.02 -6.33 7.19
N GLN A 62 2.26 -6.15 7.67
CA GLN A 62 3.44 -6.62 6.95
C GLN A 62 3.47 -8.15 6.82
N GLU A 63 3.08 -8.89 7.86
CA GLU A 63 2.94 -10.35 7.80
C GLU A 63 1.89 -10.78 6.77
N ALA A 64 0.73 -10.15 6.76
CA ALA A 64 -0.32 -10.44 5.79
C ALA A 64 0.15 -10.21 4.34
N LEU A 65 0.82 -9.08 4.08
CA LEU A 65 1.40 -8.79 2.78
C LEU A 65 2.51 -9.78 2.39
N THR A 66 3.33 -10.18 3.35
CA THR A 66 4.37 -11.20 3.13
C THR A 66 3.76 -12.53 2.71
N GLU A 67 2.67 -12.96 3.34
CA GLU A 67 1.96 -14.19 2.94
C GLU A 67 1.34 -14.09 1.55
N VAL A 68 0.83 -12.91 1.15
CA VAL A 68 0.35 -12.68 -0.22
C VAL A 68 1.48 -12.90 -1.22
N VAL A 69 2.63 -12.27 -0.99
CA VAL A 69 3.82 -12.40 -1.88
C VAL A 69 4.35 -13.83 -1.90
N ARG A 70 4.38 -14.51 -0.75
CA ARG A 70 4.84 -15.90 -0.65
C ARG A 70 3.96 -16.85 -1.47
N LYS A 71 2.64 -16.67 -1.40
CA LYS A 71 1.68 -17.50 -2.14
C LYS A 71 1.56 -17.13 -3.62
N LYS A 72 1.73 -15.85 -3.94
CA LYS A 72 1.57 -15.30 -5.29
C LYS A 72 2.71 -14.31 -5.61
N PRO A 73 3.94 -14.79 -5.85
CA PRO A 73 5.11 -13.92 -6.04
C PRO A 73 4.96 -12.91 -7.19
N HIS A 74 4.18 -13.23 -8.22
CA HIS A 74 3.93 -12.34 -9.35
C HIS A 74 3.20 -11.04 -8.94
N THR A 75 2.51 -11.01 -7.81
CA THR A 75 1.86 -9.79 -7.31
C THR A 75 2.85 -8.70 -6.91
N ALA A 76 4.10 -9.05 -6.72
CA ALA A 76 5.18 -8.12 -6.40
C ALA A 76 5.65 -7.31 -7.62
N ILE A 77 5.44 -7.82 -8.84
CA ILE A 77 5.95 -7.19 -10.06
C ILE A 77 5.30 -5.81 -10.26
N GLY A 78 6.13 -4.77 -10.31
CA GLY A 78 5.67 -3.40 -10.51
C GLY A 78 4.84 -2.81 -9.36
N THR A 79 4.88 -3.39 -8.17
CA THR A 79 4.13 -2.93 -7.00
C THR A 79 5.02 -2.74 -5.77
N GLY A 80 4.51 -2.06 -4.74
CA GLY A 80 5.19 -1.94 -3.44
C GLY A 80 5.37 -3.26 -2.70
N LEU A 81 4.69 -4.33 -3.11
CA LEU A 81 4.87 -5.67 -2.56
C LEU A 81 6.27 -6.25 -2.87
N ARG A 82 6.97 -5.71 -3.86
CA ARG A 82 8.36 -6.02 -4.14
C ARG A 82 9.25 -5.76 -2.92
N ASP A 83 9.07 -4.63 -2.27
CA ASP A 83 9.83 -4.26 -1.07
C ASP A 83 9.55 -5.21 0.09
N ILE A 84 8.29 -5.63 0.25
CA ILE A 84 7.89 -6.66 1.22
C ILE A 84 8.63 -7.98 0.96
N GLY A 85 8.65 -8.43 -0.29
CA GLY A 85 9.34 -9.66 -0.69
C GLY A 85 10.82 -9.65 -0.35
N TYR A 86 11.53 -8.61 -0.76
CA TYR A 86 12.98 -8.47 -0.49
C TYR A 86 13.30 -8.36 0.99
N ARG A 87 12.44 -7.73 1.78
CA ARG A 87 12.69 -7.53 3.20
C ARG A 87 12.37 -8.76 4.06
N HIS A 88 11.36 -9.53 3.71
CA HIS A 88 10.80 -10.57 4.57
C HIS A 88 10.91 -11.99 4.05
N ILE A 89 11.27 -12.20 2.79
CA ILE A 89 11.34 -13.53 2.19
C ILE A 89 12.78 -13.82 1.77
N HIS A 90 13.41 -14.81 2.41
CA HIS A 90 14.75 -15.26 2.05
C HIS A 90 14.77 -15.83 0.63
N GLY A 91 15.77 -15.42 -0.18
CA GLY A 91 15.91 -15.88 -1.56
C GLY A 91 14.90 -15.28 -2.54
N PHE A 92 14.10 -14.28 -2.11
CA PHE A 92 13.14 -13.60 -2.97
C PHE A 92 13.85 -12.89 -4.13
N SER A 93 13.29 -13.04 -5.32
CA SER A 93 13.74 -12.34 -6.54
C SER A 93 12.53 -11.87 -7.33
N CYS A 94 12.62 -10.67 -7.87
CA CYS A 94 11.54 -10.06 -8.65
C CYS A 94 12.15 -9.14 -9.70
N PRO A 95 11.75 -9.25 -10.98
CA PRO A 95 12.20 -8.36 -12.03
C PRO A 95 11.90 -6.90 -11.68
N ASP A 96 12.84 -6.03 -11.94
CA ASP A 96 12.61 -4.59 -11.86
C ASP A 96 12.14 -4.01 -13.20
N ILE A 97 11.88 -2.71 -13.24
CA ILE A 97 11.39 -2.05 -14.46
C ILE A 97 12.39 -2.13 -15.61
N CYS A 98 13.69 -2.11 -15.31
CA CYS A 98 14.73 -2.23 -16.34
C CYS A 98 14.76 -3.64 -16.93
N ASP A 99 14.62 -4.67 -16.09
CA ASP A 99 14.51 -6.06 -16.55
C ASP A 99 13.32 -6.21 -17.50
N MET A 100 12.18 -5.62 -17.14
CA MET A 100 10.96 -5.68 -17.95
C MET A 100 11.11 -4.96 -19.29
N ILE A 101 11.75 -3.80 -19.29
CA ILE A 101 12.05 -3.05 -20.52
C ILE A 101 13.00 -3.85 -21.42
N ASN A 102 14.06 -4.41 -20.84
CA ASN A 102 15.04 -5.19 -21.57
C ASN A 102 14.49 -6.51 -22.14
N ALA A 103 13.46 -7.06 -21.50
CA ALA A 103 12.77 -8.26 -21.96
C ALA A 103 11.80 -8.00 -23.13
N ALA A 104 11.56 -6.75 -23.51
CA ALA A 104 10.72 -6.43 -24.67
C ALA A 104 11.32 -7.01 -25.95
N PRO A 105 10.52 -7.60 -26.86
CA PRO A 105 11.01 -8.31 -28.03
C PRO A 105 11.36 -7.38 -29.20
N PHE A 106 11.98 -6.26 -28.91
CA PHE A 106 12.39 -5.26 -29.92
C PHE A 106 13.89 -4.96 -29.79
N GLU A 107 14.55 -4.72 -30.90
CA GLU A 107 15.99 -4.48 -30.92
C GLU A 107 16.38 -3.10 -30.32
N SER A 108 15.48 -2.14 -30.39
CA SER A 108 15.72 -0.79 -29.85
C SER A 108 14.43 -0.05 -29.50
#